data_277a8b4aeb38cab5a7565e07d76f3cac
#
_entry.id   277a8b4aeb38cab5a7565e07d76f3cac
#
_cell.length_a   1.000
_cell.length_b   1.000
_cell.length_c   1.000
_cell.angle_alpha   90.00
_cell.angle_beta   90.00
_cell.angle_gamma   90.00
#
_symmetry.space_group_name_H-M   'P 1'
#
loop_
_entity.id
_entity.type
_entity.pdbx_description
1 polymer ?
#
loop_
_entity_poly.entity_id
_entity_poly.type
_entity_poly.pdbx_seq_one_letter_code
_entity_poly.pdbx_strand_id
1 'polypeptide(L)'
;MIPPADWKKVEQLFHEAIDLPVDQREALLASASGPVRAELESLLKADEKAFFAEPPVHLAADLLERQPGALAAGQRIGKYEIESLITVGGMGEVYLARDPSGGPIALKVLRRHLVASPQAVDRFETEARAASALHHPNIVTVCESGESAAGLFIAMEWIDGPTFRELIDAGAVGTAQAIDWGGQAAGAVAAAHAAGILHRDIKPANIILGKDGVLKILDFGLARLAGPVRLEVNSSGASGTISGTLSGTLLYMSPELFRGELASSASDVYSLGTLLYELWAGRHPFAAETPLAVFEAIECRVVAAPSTLRAGIPAEIDGLILRMLDRDPAMRPSATEVCEVFSRFSAKP
;
A
#
# COMPACT_ATOMS: atom_id res chain seq x y z
N MET A 1 -7.16 21.83 -28.57
CA MET A 1 -5.95 21.00 -28.43
C MET A 1 -4.77 21.95 -28.40
N ILE A 2 -4.03 21.97 -27.30
CA ILE A 2 -2.90 22.88 -27.08
C ILE A 2 -1.66 22.31 -27.77
N PRO A 3 -0.87 23.10 -28.51
CA PRO A 3 0.40 22.66 -29.09
C PRO A 3 1.38 22.21 -28.00
N PRO A 4 2.25 21.20 -28.26
CA PRO A 4 3.21 20.71 -27.26
C PRO A 4 4.15 21.76 -26.68
N ALA A 5 4.42 22.84 -27.43
CA ALA A 5 5.26 23.95 -26.98
C ALA A 5 4.58 24.80 -25.90
N ASP A 6 3.25 24.87 -25.88
CA ASP A 6 2.49 25.68 -24.93
C ASP A 6 2.21 24.94 -23.61
N TRP A 7 2.36 23.61 -23.58
CA TRP A 7 2.19 22.80 -22.36
C TRP A 7 3.18 23.18 -21.26
N LYS A 8 4.45 23.44 -21.59
CA LYS A 8 5.44 23.91 -20.61
C LYS A 8 5.03 25.20 -19.95
N LYS A 9 4.36 26.09 -20.71
CA LYS A 9 3.89 27.36 -20.21
C LYS A 9 2.64 27.19 -19.33
N VAL A 10 1.76 26.27 -19.68
CA VAL A 10 0.61 25.88 -18.83
C VAL A 10 1.09 25.31 -17.50
N GLU A 11 2.05 24.39 -17.53
CA GLU A 11 2.65 23.77 -16.35
C GLU A 11 3.32 24.81 -15.42
N GLN A 12 4.11 25.71 -15.98
CA GLN A 12 4.75 26.78 -15.22
C GLN A 12 3.73 27.71 -14.56
N LEU A 13 2.74 28.22 -15.34
CA LEU A 13 1.71 29.13 -14.83
C LEU A 13 0.77 28.43 -13.84
N PHE A 14 0.54 27.13 -13.97
CA PHE A 14 -0.25 26.36 -13.02
C PHE A 14 0.45 26.26 -11.66
N HIS A 15 1.76 25.97 -11.65
CA HIS A 15 2.55 25.96 -10.42
C HIS A 15 2.59 27.35 -9.76
N GLU A 16 2.77 28.41 -10.54
CA GLU A 16 2.71 29.79 -10.02
C GLU A 16 1.32 30.13 -9.45
N ALA A 17 0.24 29.67 -10.09
CA ALA A 17 -1.13 29.93 -9.65
C ALA A 17 -1.54 29.21 -8.36
N ILE A 18 -1.04 27.99 -8.13
CA ILE A 18 -1.33 27.22 -6.90
C ILE A 18 -0.78 27.93 -5.67
N ASP A 19 0.40 28.53 -5.78
CA ASP A 19 1.09 29.23 -4.70
C ASP A 19 0.50 30.62 -4.40
N LEU A 20 -0.41 31.16 -5.24
CA LEU A 20 -1.01 32.46 -5.07
C LEU A 20 -2.35 32.43 -4.34
N PRO A 21 -2.63 33.42 -3.46
CA PRO A 21 -3.98 33.64 -2.94
C PRO A 21 -5.02 33.80 -4.06
N VAL A 22 -6.27 33.36 -3.81
CA VAL A 22 -7.33 33.29 -4.84
C VAL A 22 -7.55 34.64 -5.55
N ASP A 23 -7.45 35.74 -4.82
CA ASP A 23 -7.57 37.14 -5.34
C ASP A 23 -6.43 37.55 -6.27
N GLN A 24 -5.27 36.92 -6.21
CA GLN A 24 -4.12 37.21 -7.08
C GLN A 24 -4.06 36.26 -8.29
N ARG A 25 -4.76 35.16 -8.30
CA ARG A 25 -4.83 34.21 -9.42
C ARG A 25 -5.47 34.79 -10.67
N GLU A 26 -6.44 35.72 -10.53
CA GLU A 26 -7.07 36.38 -11.65
C GLU A 26 -6.09 37.23 -12.46
N ALA A 27 -5.14 37.89 -11.81
CA ALA A 27 -4.10 38.69 -12.49
C ALA A 27 -3.15 37.79 -13.31
N LEU A 28 -2.80 36.62 -12.78
CA LEU A 28 -1.99 35.62 -13.47
C LEU A 28 -2.72 35.05 -14.68
N LEU A 29 -4.01 34.69 -14.52
CA LEU A 29 -4.88 34.19 -15.60
C LEU A 29 -5.03 35.23 -16.74
N ALA A 30 -5.09 36.52 -16.40
CA ALA A 30 -5.17 37.59 -17.39
C ALA A 30 -3.86 37.77 -18.22
N SER A 31 -2.73 37.31 -17.71
CA SER A 31 -1.44 37.33 -18.41
C SER A 31 -1.26 36.21 -19.43
N ALA A 32 -2.10 35.17 -19.37
CA ALA A 32 -2.03 34.02 -20.24
C ALA A 32 -2.79 34.23 -21.56
N SER A 33 -2.25 33.70 -22.68
CA SER A 33 -2.92 33.73 -24.00
C SER A 33 -4.11 32.75 -24.07
N GLY A 34 -5.08 33.00 -24.93
CA GLY A 34 -6.39 32.31 -24.97
C GLY A 34 -6.41 30.79 -24.76
N PRO A 35 -5.67 29.95 -25.53
CA PRO A 35 -5.66 28.51 -25.30
C PRO A 35 -5.00 28.08 -23.99
N VAL A 36 -3.90 28.75 -23.60
CA VAL A 36 -3.18 28.49 -22.35
C VAL A 36 -4.02 28.90 -21.15
N ARG A 37 -4.73 30.03 -21.24
CA ARG A 37 -5.64 30.50 -20.20
C ARG A 37 -6.81 29.54 -19.98
N ALA A 38 -7.45 29.06 -21.04
CA ALA A 38 -8.58 28.14 -20.94
C ALA A 38 -8.21 26.83 -20.26
N GLU A 39 -7.01 26.31 -20.54
CA GLU A 39 -6.52 25.08 -19.90
C GLU A 39 -6.12 25.32 -18.45
N LEU A 40 -5.45 26.45 -18.15
CA LEU A 40 -5.09 26.84 -16.81
C LEU A 40 -6.33 27.03 -15.92
N GLU A 41 -7.39 27.68 -16.44
CA GLU A 41 -8.68 27.79 -15.73
C GLU A 41 -9.35 26.44 -15.52
N SER A 42 -9.23 25.51 -16.48
CA SER A 42 -9.74 24.13 -16.35
C SER A 42 -9.02 23.35 -15.27
N LEU A 43 -7.70 23.45 -15.20
CA LEU A 43 -6.87 22.80 -14.20
C LEU A 43 -7.10 23.35 -12.79
N LEU A 44 -7.20 24.67 -12.64
CA LEU A 44 -7.50 25.31 -11.35
C LEU A 44 -8.91 24.98 -10.83
N LYS A 45 -9.92 24.89 -11.72
CA LYS A 45 -11.26 24.42 -11.35
C LYS A 45 -11.31 22.94 -10.98
N ALA A 46 -10.45 22.13 -11.58
CA ALA A 46 -10.32 20.71 -11.22
C ALA A 46 -9.67 20.57 -9.83
N ASP A 47 -8.69 21.39 -9.52
CA ASP A 47 -8.00 21.43 -8.23
C ASP A 47 -8.95 21.88 -7.10
N GLU A 48 -9.76 22.93 -7.31
CA GLU A 48 -10.77 23.37 -6.33
C GLU A 48 -11.86 22.32 -6.05
N LYS A 49 -12.24 21.51 -7.06
CA LYS A 49 -13.20 20.42 -6.89
C LYS A 49 -12.60 19.20 -6.19
N ALA A 50 -11.30 18.94 -6.38
CA ALA A 50 -10.60 17.84 -5.73
C ALA A 50 -10.45 18.06 -4.22
N PHE A 51 -10.47 19.31 -3.75
CA PHE A 51 -10.30 19.65 -2.33
C PHE A 51 -11.56 19.38 -1.47
N PHE A 52 -12.75 19.25 -2.07
CA PHE A 52 -14.04 19.13 -1.35
C PHE A 52 -14.89 17.88 -1.67
N ALA A 53 -14.39 16.95 -2.47
CA ALA A 53 -15.15 15.76 -2.81
C ALA A 53 -14.40 14.49 -2.37
N GLU A 54 -14.91 13.83 -1.31
CA GLU A 54 -14.77 12.39 -1.22
C GLU A 54 -15.41 11.79 -2.49
N PRO A 55 -14.68 11.05 -3.32
CA PRO A 55 -15.29 10.46 -4.51
C PRO A 55 -16.28 9.40 -4.04
N PRO A 56 -17.55 9.44 -4.47
CA PRO A 56 -18.46 8.33 -4.28
C PRO A 56 -17.82 7.09 -4.92
N VAL A 57 -17.88 5.95 -4.24
CA VAL A 57 -17.31 4.67 -4.70
C VAL A 57 -17.75 4.32 -6.15
N HIS A 58 -18.95 4.79 -6.56
CA HIS A 58 -19.47 4.63 -7.93
C HIS A 58 -18.74 5.50 -8.98
N LEU A 59 -18.23 6.67 -8.61
CA LEU A 59 -17.48 7.51 -9.56
C LEU A 59 -16.08 6.96 -9.80
N ALA A 60 -15.48 6.29 -8.80
CA ALA A 60 -14.22 5.59 -8.96
C ALA A 60 -14.35 4.40 -9.95
N ALA A 61 -15.47 3.67 -9.91
CA ALA A 61 -15.75 2.59 -10.87
C ALA A 61 -15.87 3.12 -12.31
N ASP A 62 -16.61 4.21 -12.53
CA ASP A 62 -16.76 4.83 -13.85
C ASP A 62 -15.45 5.45 -14.39
N LEU A 63 -14.56 5.94 -13.51
CA LEU A 63 -13.24 6.45 -13.88
C LEU A 63 -12.26 5.31 -14.16
N LEU A 64 -12.41 4.16 -13.51
CA LEU A 64 -11.62 2.95 -13.76
C LEU A 64 -11.97 2.35 -15.16
N GLU A 65 -13.22 2.42 -15.57
CA GLU A 65 -13.64 1.99 -16.95
C GLU A 65 -13.05 2.88 -18.07
N ARG A 66 -12.57 4.09 -17.74
CA ARG A 66 -12.08 5.09 -18.72
C ARG A 66 -10.57 5.34 -18.67
N GLN A 67 -9.79 4.58 -17.89
CA GLN A 67 -8.34 4.72 -17.96
C GLN A 67 -7.80 4.11 -19.26
N PRO A 68 -7.13 4.89 -20.13
CA PRO A 68 -6.50 4.32 -21.32
C PRO A 68 -5.34 3.43 -20.87
N GLY A 69 -5.57 2.12 -20.90
CA GLY A 69 -4.54 1.14 -20.54
C GLY A 69 -5.04 -0.08 -19.77
N ALA A 70 -6.19 -0.01 -19.09
CA ALA A 70 -6.75 -1.20 -18.43
C ALA A 70 -7.05 -2.30 -19.44
N LEU A 71 -6.64 -3.53 -19.10
CA LEU A 71 -6.87 -4.70 -19.96
C LEU A 71 -8.35 -5.06 -19.93
N ALA A 72 -8.93 -5.28 -21.09
CA ALA A 72 -10.33 -5.66 -21.22
C ALA A 72 -10.53 -7.16 -20.91
N ALA A 73 -11.73 -7.52 -20.46
CA ALA A 73 -12.14 -8.90 -20.32
C ALA A 73 -11.96 -9.66 -21.67
N GLY A 74 -11.46 -10.89 -21.60
CA GLY A 74 -11.11 -11.71 -22.74
C GLY A 74 -9.71 -11.46 -23.32
N GLN A 75 -9.01 -10.40 -22.92
CA GLN A 75 -7.60 -10.23 -23.29
C GLN A 75 -6.71 -11.27 -22.61
N ARG A 76 -5.58 -11.60 -23.26
CA ARG A 76 -4.63 -12.57 -22.74
C ARG A 76 -3.29 -11.93 -22.35
N ILE A 77 -2.81 -12.32 -21.17
CA ILE A 77 -1.46 -12.07 -20.69
C ILE A 77 -0.75 -13.42 -20.54
N GLY A 78 0.22 -13.68 -21.40
CA GLY A 78 0.80 -15.02 -21.47
C GLY A 78 -0.29 -16.07 -21.77
N LYS A 79 -0.43 -17.04 -20.86
CA LYS A 79 -1.47 -18.09 -20.95
C LYS A 79 -2.77 -17.74 -20.21
N TYR A 80 -2.82 -16.63 -19.47
CA TYR A 80 -3.95 -16.22 -18.61
C TYR A 80 -4.93 -15.35 -19.38
N GLU A 81 -6.24 -15.57 -19.18
CA GLU A 81 -7.33 -14.81 -19.79
C GLU A 81 -7.96 -13.89 -18.72
N ILE A 82 -7.96 -12.58 -18.98
CA ILE A 82 -8.51 -11.57 -18.07
C ILE A 82 -10.02 -11.72 -17.96
N GLU A 83 -10.54 -11.74 -16.74
CA GLU A 83 -11.97 -11.68 -16.45
C GLU A 83 -12.43 -10.27 -16.06
N SER A 84 -11.76 -9.67 -15.08
CA SER A 84 -12.11 -8.36 -14.58
C SER A 84 -10.93 -7.69 -13.88
N LEU A 85 -10.95 -6.36 -13.83
CA LEU A 85 -10.04 -5.57 -12.99
C LEU A 85 -10.52 -5.66 -11.53
N ILE A 86 -9.60 -5.97 -10.60
CA ILE A 86 -9.88 -6.03 -9.15
C ILE A 86 -9.51 -4.69 -8.52
N THR A 87 -8.29 -4.20 -8.75
CA THR A 87 -7.79 -2.97 -8.14
C THR A 87 -6.68 -2.34 -8.95
N VAL A 88 -6.54 -1.02 -8.78
CA VAL A 88 -5.44 -0.23 -9.34
C VAL A 88 -4.61 0.32 -8.20
N GLY A 89 -3.33 0.00 -8.18
CA GLY A 89 -2.38 0.48 -7.16
C GLY A 89 -1.24 1.30 -7.74
N GLY A 90 -0.38 1.83 -6.88
CA GLY A 90 0.81 2.59 -7.29
C GLY A 90 1.79 1.80 -8.16
N MET A 91 1.88 0.48 -7.95
CA MET A 91 2.79 -0.41 -8.67
C MET A 91 2.19 -1.01 -9.94
N GLY A 92 0.86 -1.00 -10.11
CA GLY A 92 0.21 -1.64 -11.23
C GLY A 92 -1.25 -1.93 -10.99
N GLU A 93 -1.77 -2.81 -11.81
CA GLU A 93 -3.15 -3.24 -11.84
C GLU A 93 -3.23 -4.72 -11.46
N VAL A 94 -4.23 -5.11 -10.68
CA VAL A 94 -4.48 -6.50 -10.32
C VAL A 94 -5.79 -6.93 -10.95
N TYR A 95 -5.75 -8.03 -11.67
CA TYR A 95 -6.89 -8.62 -12.40
C TYR A 95 -7.25 -9.98 -11.83
N LEU A 96 -8.54 -10.29 -11.82
CA LEU A 96 -9.01 -11.66 -11.83
C LEU A 96 -8.82 -12.22 -13.24
N ALA A 97 -8.19 -13.35 -13.38
CA ALA A 97 -7.95 -14.02 -14.64
C ALA A 97 -8.20 -15.53 -14.51
N ARG A 98 -8.28 -16.22 -15.63
CA ARG A 98 -8.32 -17.69 -15.69
C ARG A 98 -7.00 -18.26 -16.18
N ASP A 99 -6.58 -19.31 -15.54
CA ASP A 99 -5.49 -20.13 -16.03
C ASP A 99 -5.97 -21.08 -17.18
N PRO A 100 -5.07 -21.79 -17.88
CA PRO A 100 -5.45 -22.73 -18.95
C PRO A 100 -6.36 -23.89 -18.51
N SER A 101 -6.41 -24.22 -17.22
CA SER A 101 -7.32 -25.21 -16.66
C SER A 101 -8.71 -24.66 -16.33
N GLY A 102 -8.90 -23.34 -16.46
CA GLY A 102 -10.12 -22.62 -16.12
C GLY A 102 -10.21 -22.20 -14.67
N GLY A 103 -9.15 -22.42 -13.87
CA GLY A 103 -9.07 -22.01 -12.48
C GLY A 103 -8.86 -20.50 -12.31
N PRO A 104 -9.41 -19.89 -11.26
CA PRO A 104 -9.19 -18.46 -10.98
C PRO A 104 -7.75 -18.20 -10.54
N ILE A 105 -7.18 -17.09 -11.00
CA ILE A 105 -5.83 -16.62 -10.69
C ILE A 105 -5.86 -15.11 -10.48
N ALA A 106 -5.06 -14.59 -9.55
CA ALA A 106 -4.82 -13.16 -9.44
C ALA A 106 -3.60 -12.79 -10.32
N LEU A 107 -3.79 -11.85 -11.24
CA LEU A 107 -2.74 -11.42 -12.16
C LEU A 107 -2.40 -9.95 -11.92
N LYS A 108 -1.21 -9.69 -11.37
CA LYS A 108 -0.69 -8.35 -11.15
C LYS A 108 0.16 -7.93 -12.35
N VAL A 109 -0.24 -6.85 -13.04
CA VAL A 109 0.48 -6.28 -14.18
C VAL A 109 1.15 -4.98 -13.75
N LEU A 110 2.47 -4.89 -13.89
CA LEU A 110 3.23 -3.75 -13.43
C LEU A 110 3.18 -2.58 -14.41
N ARG A 111 3.17 -1.36 -13.89
CA ARG A 111 3.22 -0.16 -14.72
C ARG A 111 4.55 -0.04 -15.45
N ARG A 112 4.49 0.23 -16.75
CA ARG A 112 5.67 0.30 -17.63
C ARG A 112 6.77 1.25 -17.14
N HIS A 113 6.41 2.37 -16.50
CA HIS A 113 7.40 3.33 -16.01
C HIS A 113 8.25 2.79 -14.83
N LEU A 114 7.74 1.82 -14.06
CA LEU A 114 8.48 1.18 -12.97
C LEU A 114 9.52 0.19 -13.49
N VAL A 115 9.38 -0.26 -14.72
CA VAL A 115 10.23 -1.26 -15.38
C VAL A 115 10.89 -0.70 -16.64
N ALA A 116 11.08 0.61 -16.69
CA ALA A 116 11.62 1.32 -17.85
C ALA A 116 13.14 1.13 -18.06
N SER A 117 13.85 0.47 -17.14
CA SER A 117 15.28 0.19 -17.24
C SER A 117 15.57 -1.31 -17.14
N PRO A 118 16.60 -1.83 -17.84
CA PRO A 118 17.04 -3.23 -17.70
C PRO A 118 17.29 -3.62 -16.23
N GLN A 119 17.86 -2.73 -15.44
CA GLN A 119 18.11 -2.97 -14.02
C GLN A 119 16.83 -3.10 -13.17
N ALA A 120 15.75 -2.47 -13.59
CA ALA A 120 14.45 -2.63 -12.93
C ALA A 120 13.82 -3.99 -13.28
N VAL A 121 13.99 -4.46 -14.50
CA VAL A 121 13.55 -5.80 -14.94
C VAL A 121 14.33 -6.88 -14.19
N ASP A 122 15.67 -6.79 -14.13
CA ASP A 122 16.51 -7.75 -13.40
C ASP A 122 16.15 -7.83 -11.92
N ARG A 123 15.87 -6.67 -11.31
CA ARG A 123 15.39 -6.63 -9.91
C ARG A 123 14.04 -7.32 -9.77
N PHE A 124 13.09 -7.05 -10.66
CA PHE A 124 11.79 -7.70 -10.67
C PHE A 124 11.91 -9.22 -10.74
N GLU A 125 12.69 -9.74 -11.69
CA GLU A 125 12.88 -11.19 -11.85
C GLU A 125 13.51 -11.82 -10.60
N THR A 126 14.49 -11.13 -10.00
CA THR A 126 15.15 -11.59 -8.77
C THR A 126 14.16 -11.65 -7.61
N GLU A 127 13.35 -10.61 -7.42
CA GLU A 127 12.37 -10.54 -6.33
C GLU A 127 11.20 -11.48 -6.56
N ALA A 128 10.68 -11.59 -7.77
CA ALA A 128 9.65 -12.55 -8.12
C ALA A 128 10.11 -14.00 -7.92
N ARG A 129 11.37 -14.31 -8.26
CA ARG A 129 11.96 -15.63 -8.01
C ARG A 129 12.10 -15.91 -6.52
N ALA A 130 12.53 -14.93 -5.73
CA ALA A 130 12.63 -15.06 -4.28
C ALA A 130 11.25 -15.27 -3.65
N ALA A 131 10.23 -14.50 -4.06
CA ALA A 131 8.86 -14.68 -3.61
C ALA A 131 8.28 -16.04 -4.00
N SER A 132 8.57 -16.54 -5.20
CA SER A 132 8.13 -17.87 -5.66
C SER A 132 8.75 -19.03 -4.87
N ALA A 133 9.92 -18.81 -4.25
CA ALA A 133 10.58 -19.81 -3.41
C ALA A 133 9.99 -19.89 -1.98
N LEU A 134 9.18 -18.91 -1.58
CA LEU A 134 8.51 -18.91 -0.29
C LEU A 134 7.29 -19.81 -0.31
N HIS A 135 7.36 -20.90 0.43
CA HIS A 135 6.25 -21.85 0.60
C HIS A 135 5.78 -21.85 2.05
N HIS A 136 4.69 -21.13 2.32
CA HIS A 136 4.11 -21.03 3.66
C HIS A 136 2.58 -20.91 3.55
N PRO A 137 1.78 -21.57 4.41
CA PRO A 137 0.32 -21.52 4.32
C PRO A 137 -0.25 -20.08 4.35
N ASN A 138 0.42 -19.16 5.04
CA ASN A 138 -0.02 -17.78 5.19
C ASN A 138 0.70 -16.79 4.27
N ILE A 139 1.41 -17.27 3.26
CA ILE A 139 1.99 -16.44 2.18
C ILE A 139 1.30 -16.80 0.88
N VAL A 140 0.94 -15.81 0.06
CA VAL A 140 0.37 -16.04 -1.27
C VAL A 140 1.35 -16.81 -2.14
N THR A 141 0.87 -17.85 -2.82
CA THR A 141 1.68 -18.63 -3.74
C THR A 141 1.85 -17.90 -5.06
N VAL A 142 3.08 -17.57 -5.43
CA VAL A 142 3.41 -17.07 -6.76
C VAL A 142 3.52 -18.25 -7.72
N CYS A 143 2.62 -18.30 -8.71
CA CYS A 143 2.56 -19.39 -9.68
C CYS A 143 3.51 -19.17 -10.86
N GLU A 144 3.65 -17.92 -11.31
CA GLU A 144 4.47 -17.55 -12.46
C GLU A 144 4.78 -16.04 -12.43
N SER A 145 5.92 -15.67 -12.99
CA SER A 145 6.22 -14.29 -13.35
C SER A 145 6.78 -14.27 -14.78
N GLY A 146 6.50 -13.19 -15.50
CA GLY A 146 6.95 -13.11 -16.89
C GLY A 146 6.73 -11.73 -17.50
N GLU A 147 7.06 -11.64 -18.78
CA GLU A 147 6.85 -10.46 -19.61
C GLU A 147 5.80 -10.71 -20.68
N SER A 148 5.03 -9.69 -20.98
CA SER A 148 4.02 -9.69 -22.04
C SER A 148 4.01 -8.37 -22.79
N ALA A 149 3.20 -8.28 -23.85
CA ALA A 149 2.98 -7.01 -24.56
C ALA A 149 2.40 -5.90 -23.65
N ALA A 150 1.71 -6.26 -22.56
CA ALA A 150 1.17 -5.31 -21.60
C ALA A 150 2.22 -4.85 -20.54
N GLY A 151 3.31 -5.57 -20.37
CA GLY A 151 4.38 -5.33 -19.41
C GLY A 151 4.72 -6.58 -18.61
N LEU A 152 5.48 -6.38 -17.53
CA LEU A 152 5.80 -7.46 -16.60
C LEU A 152 4.58 -7.83 -15.76
N PHE A 153 4.41 -9.13 -15.50
CA PHE A 153 3.29 -9.62 -14.71
C PHE A 153 3.73 -10.68 -13.68
N ILE A 154 2.92 -10.81 -12.63
CA ILE A 154 2.99 -11.88 -11.64
C ILE A 154 1.62 -12.54 -11.57
N ALA A 155 1.58 -13.85 -11.78
CA ALA A 155 0.42 -14.67 -11.54
C ALA A 155 0.53 -15.33 -10.17
N MET A 156 -0.51 -15.21 -9.35
CA MET A 156 -0.54 -15.75 -7.98
C MET A 156 -1.88 -16.41 -7.71
N GLU A 157 -1.92 -17.30 -6.72
CA GLU A 157 -3.16 -17.93 -6.30
C GLU A 157 -4.26 -16.88 -6.01
N TRP A 158 -5.47 -17.16 -6.44
CA TRP A 158 -6.64 -16.36 -6.13
C TRP A 158 -7.15 -16.69 -4.73
N ILE A 159 -7.28 -15.68 -3.89
CA ILE A 159 -7.85 -15.81 -2.54
C ILE A 159 -9.22 -15.17 -2.54
N ASP A 160 -10.25 -16.00 -2.34
CA ASP A 160 -11.64 -15.52 -2.24
C ASP A 160 -11.96 -15.16 -0.79
N GLY A 161 -11.91 -13.86 -0.50
CA GLY A 161 -12.17 -13.37 0.85
C GLY A 161 -11.90 -11.87 0.99
N PRO A 162 -12.29 -11.29 2.13
CA PRO A 162 -12.07 -9.88 2.42
C PRO A 162 -10.60 -9.59 2.76
N THR A 163 -10.17 -8.38 2.45
CA THR A 163 -8.92 -7.82 2.95
C THR A 163 -9.03 -7.49 4.45
N PHE A 164 -7.90 -7.41 5.14
CA PHE A 164 -7.90 -6.93 6.54
C PHE A 164 -8.38 -5.48 6.64
N ARG A 165 -8.23 -4.66 5.59
CA ARG A 165 -8.77 -3.31 5.57
C ARG A 165 -10.30 -3.35 5.68
N GLU A 166 -10.95 -4.16 4.88
CA GLU A 166 -12.40 -4.35 4.93
C GLU A 166 -12.88 -4.91 6.27
N LEU A 167 -12.13 -5.84 6.87
CA LEU A 167 -12.46 -6.40 8.20
C LEU A 167 -12.32 -5.37 9.32
N ILE A 168 -11.28 -4.53 9.29
CA ILE A 168 -11.08 -3.46 10.27
C ILE A 168 -12.19 -2.41 10.13
N ASP A 169 -12.53 -2.01 8.91
CA ASP A 169 -13.57 -1.03 8.63
C ASP A 169 -14.97 -1.53 9.03
N ALA A 170 -15.22 -2.83 8.92
CA ALA A 170 -16.44 -3.46 9.41
C ALA A 170 -16.53 -3.53 10.96
N GLY A 171 -15.44 -3.31 11.66
CA GLY A 171 -15.40 -3.09 13.11
C GLY A 171 -15.63 -4.31 14.01
N ALA A 172 -15.66 -5.54 13.49
CA ALA A 172 -16.14 -6.70 14.22
C ALA A 172 -15.11 -7.85 14.35
N VAL A 173 -13.90 -7.56 14.82
CA VAL A 173 -12.89 -8.61 15.05
C VAL A 173 -12.91 -9.04 16.52
N GLY A 174 -13.24 -10.30 16.80
CA GLY A 174 -13.20 -10.88 18.16
C GLY A 174 -11.75 -11.06 18.64
N THR A 175 -11.53 -11.05 19.98
CA THR A 175 -10.20 -11.21 20.57
C THR A 175 -9.55 -12.55 20.14
N ALA A 176 -10.29 -13.65 20.14
CA ALA A 176 -9.78 -14.96 19.73
C ALA A 176 -9.35 -14.97 18.25
N GLN A 177 -10.12 -14.34 17.37
CA GLN A 177 -9.77 -14.21 15.96
C GLN A 177 -8.52 -13.34 15.75
N ALA A 178 -8.42 -12.21 16.47
CA ALA A 178 -7.25 -11.34 16.39
C ALA A 178 -5.97 -12.05 16.89
N ILE A 179 -6.07 -12.94 17.91
CA ILE A 179 -4.98 -13.79 18.36
C ILE A 179 -4.56 -14.76 17.25
N ASP A 180 -5.52 -15.48 16.70
CA ASP A 180 -5.26 -16.47 15.64
C ASP A 180 -4.61 -15.81 14.41
N TRP A 181 -5.21 -14.73 13.91
CA TRP A 181 -4.68 -14.00 12.75
C TRP A 181 -3.33 -13.34 13.02
N GLY A 182 -3.12 -12.83 14.25
CA GLY A 182 -1.82 -12.30 14.67
C GLY A 182 -0.72 -13.36 14.63
N GLY A 183 -1.02 -14.56 15.08
CA GLY A 183 -0.12 -15.72 15.03
C GLY A 183 0.19 -16.14 13.59
N GLN A 184 -0.84 -16.27 12.75
CA GLN A 184 -0.68 -16.60 11.33
C GLN A 184 0.18 -15.56 10.59
N ALA A 185 -0.07 -14.26 10.80
CA ALA A 185 0.69 -13.18 10.17
C ALA A 185 2.15 -13.17 10.65
N ALA A 186 2.38 -13.31 11.95
CA ALA A 186 3.73 -13.37 12.52
C ALA A 186 4.52 -14.60 12.01
N GLY A 187 3.86 -15.75 11.87
CA GLY A 187 4.46 -16.96 11.31
C GLY A 187 4.90 -16.77 9.86
N ALA A 188 4.07 -16.14 9.05
CA ALA A 188 4.40 -15.80 7.66
C ALA A 188 5.62 -14.87 7.56
N VAL A 189 5.64 -13.80 8.38
CA VAL A 189 6.76 -12.85 8.39
C VAL A 189 8.03 -13.51 8.91
N ALA A 190 7.95 -14.35 9.94
CA ALA A 190 9.09 -15.11 10.46
C ALA A 190 9.68 -16.07 9.40
N ALA A 191 8.82 -16.78 8.65
CA ALA A 191 9.26 -17.66 7.57
C ALA A 191 9.98 -16.91 6.46
N ALA A 192 9.47 -15.74 6.05
CA ALA A 192 10.12 -14.89 5.06
C ALA A 192 11.47 -14.36 5.55
N HIS A 193 11.54 -13.89 6.80
CA HIS A 193 12.79 -13.39 7.40
C HIS A 193 13.85 -14.49 7.51
N ALA A 194 13.44 -15.73 7.84
CA ALA A 194 14.34 -16.89 7.87
C ALA A 194 14.93 -17.21 6.48
N ALA A 195 14.19 -16.91 5.40
CA ALA A 195 14.64 -17.02 4.02
C ALA A 195 15.42 -15.78 3.53
N GLY A 196 15.65 -14.77 4.38
CA GLY A 196 16.32 -13.53 4.03
C GLY A 196 15.46 -12.55 3.20
N ILE A 197 14.15 -12.73 3.19
CA ILE A 197 13.21 -11.93 2.42
C ILE A 197 12.46 -10.97 3.34
N LEU A 198 12.48 -9.68 3.02
CA LEU A 198 11.71 -8.64 3.70
C LEU A 198 10.45 -8.32 2.89
N HIS A 199 9.34 -8.05 3.59
CA HIS A 199 8.08 -7.65 2.95
C HIS A 199 8.08 -6.18 2.50
N ARG A 200 8.46 -5.26 3.40
CA ARG A 200 8.58 -3.80 3.19
C ARG A 200 7.27 -3.03 2.97
N ASP A 201 6.14 -3.69 2.86
CA ASP A 201 4.82 -3.06 2.66
C ASP A 201 3.71 -3.82 3.40
N ILE A 202 3.95 -4.21 4.67
CA ILE A 202 2.93 -4.84 5.50
C ILE A 202 1.87 -3.79 5.86
N LYS A 203 0.64 -4.05 5.41
CA LYS A 203 -0.53 -3.22 5.68
C LYS A 203 -1.82 -4.02 5.48
N PRO A 204 -2.97 -3.59 6.03
CA PRO A 204 -4.21 -4.34 5.95
C PRO A 204 -4.69 -4.65 4.53
N ALA A 205 -4.40 -3.78 3.55
CA ALA A 205 -4.76 -4.01 2.15
C ALA A 205 -3.97 -5.16 1.50
N ASN A 206 -2.81 -5.54 2.07
CA ASN A 206 -1.96 -6.62 1.56
C ASN A 206 -2.17 -7.94 2.32
N ILE A 207 -3.26 -8.06 3.09
CA ILE A 207 -3.62 -9.31 3.79
C ILE A 207 -5.06 -9.65 3.47
N ILE A 208 -5.30 -10.87 3.01
CA ILE A 208 -6.63 -11.40 2.70
C ILE A 208 -6.93 -12.56 3.65
N LEU A 209 -8.15 -12.60 4.17
CA LEU A 209 -8.66 -13.74 4.92
C LEU A 209 -9.47 -14.63 3.99
N GLY A 210 -8.95 -15.81 3.69
CA GLY A 210 -9.66 -16.81 2.90
C GLY A 210 -10.93 -17.30 3.62
N LYS A 211 -11.87 -17.85 2.86
CA LYS A 211 -13.13 -18.44 3.38
C LYS A 211 -12.90 -19.63 4.32
N ASP A 212 -11.74 -20.25 4.24
CA ASP A 212 -11.28 -21.32 5.12
C ASP A 212 -10.73 -20.83 6.47
N GLY A 213 -10.67 -19.51 6.69
CA GLY A 213 -10.11 -18.88 7.88
C GLY A 213 -8.58 -18.75 7.84
N VAL A 214 -7.94 -19.15 6.74
CA VAL A 214 -6.49 -18.99 6.55
C VAL A 214 -6.20 -17.62 5.99
N LEU A 215 -5.38 -16.87 6.71
CA LEU A 215 -4.91 -15.57 6.22
C LEU A 215 -3.77 -15.77 5.20
N LYS A 216 -3.73 -14.91 4.20
CA LYS A 216 -2.66 -14.85 3.19
C LYS A 216 -2.08 -13.45 3.10
N ILE A 217 -0.76 -13.34 3.28
CA ILE A 217 -0.02 -12.09 3.04
C ILE A 217 0.41 -12.05 1.57
N LEU A 218 0.12 -10.93 0.92
CA LEU A 218 0.40 -10.68 -0.50
C LEU A 218 1.72 -9.92 -0.67
N ASP A 219 2.29 -9.94 -1.88
CA ASP A 219 3.32 -9.00 -2.35
C ASP A 219 4.65 -8.97 -1.58
N PHE A 220 5.15 -10.09 -1.06
CA PHE A 220 6.48 -10.16 -0.45
C PHE A 220 7.58 -9.70 -1.41
N GLY A 221 8.42 -8.77 -0.94
CA GLY A 221 9.63 -8.32 -1.64
C GLY A 221 9.40 -7.29 -2.76
N LEU A 222 8.20 -7.19 -3.34
CA LEU A 222 7.93 -6.38 -4.53
C LEU A 222 8.04 -4.85 -4.29
N ALA A 223 7.98 -4.39 -3.05
CA ALA A 223 8.05 -2.97 -2.71
C ALA A 223 9.38 -2.30 -3.12
N ARG A 224 10.47 -3.08 -3.27
CA ARG A 224 11.77 -2.57 -3.73
C ARG A 224 11.76 -2.07 -5.18
N LEU A 225 10.79 -2.52 -5.98
CA LEU A 225 10.65 -2.09 -7.37
C LEU A 225 10.25 -0.62 -7.49
N ALA A 226 9.54 -0.09 -6.51
CA ALA A 226 9.13 1.32 -6.47
C ALA A 226 10.28 2.29 -6.12
N GLY A 227 11.47 1.78 -5.75
CA GLY A 227 12.59 2.59 -5.28
C GLY A 227 12.40 3.09 -3.83
N PRO A 228 13.39 3.79 -3.26
CA PRO A 228 13.25 4.40 -1.94
C PRO A 228 12.15 5.47 -1.99
N VAL A 229 11.24 5.45 -1.02
CA VAL A 229 10.27 6.55 -0.83
C VAL A 229 11.08 7.78 -0.42
N ARG A 230 11.29 8.70 -1.36
CA ARG A 230 11.85 10.01 -1.05
C ARG A 230 10.70 10.93 -0.67
N LEU A 231 10.60 11.23 0.61
CA LEU A 231 9.81 12.36 1.06
C LEU A 231 10.61 13.62 0.67
N GLU A 232 10.30 14.21 -0.47
CA GLU A 232 10.79 15.55 -0.78
C GLU A 232 10.06 16.53 0.13
N VAL A 233 10.63 16.77 1.30
CA VAL A 233 10.24 17.88 2.17
C VAL A 233 10.80 19.12 1.51
N ASN A 234 10.01 19.76 0.64
CA ASN A 234 10.35 21.06 0.14
C ASN A 234 10.40 22.03 1.34
N SER A 235 11.57 22.58 1.58
CA SER A 235 11.89 23.55 2.66
C SER A 235 11.07 24.84 2.60
N SER A 236 10.10 24.95 1.71
CA SER A 236 9.22 26.11 1.50
C SER A 236 7.81 25.94 2.06
N GLY A 237 7.58 25.06 3.05
CA GLY A 237 6.32 25.09 3.82
C GLY A 237 5.02 24.81 3.03
N ALA A 238 5.10 24.55 1.75
CA ALA A 238 3.95 24.21 0.93
C ALA A 238 3.69 22.71 1.03
N SER A 239 2.48 22.34 1.40
CA SER A 239 1.96 20.97 1.45
C SER A 239 2.17 20.28 0.11
N GLY A 240 3.26 19.53 -0.03
CA GLY A 240 3.46 18.68 -1.17
C GLY A 240 2.31 17.67 -1.21
N THR A 241 1.45 17.78 -2.19
CA THR A 241 0.35 16.86 -2.45
C THR A 241 0.95 15.50 -2.77
N ILE A 242 1.10 14.64 -1.76
CA ILE A 242 1.39 13.24 -1.98
C ILE A 242 0.15 12.67 -2.65
N SER A 243 0.27 12.35 -3.92
CA SER A 243 -0.78 11.72 -4.72
C SER A 243 -1.45 10.60 -3.92
N GLY A 244 -2.78 10.56 -3.85
CA GLY A 244 -3.59 9.76 -2.92
C GLY A 244 -3.28 8.25 -2.79
N THR A 245 -2.39 7.71 -3.63
CA THR A 245 -1.93 6.31 -3.60
C THR A 245 -0.83 6.05 -2.55
N LEU A 246 -0.11 7.09 -2.08
CA LEU A 246 0.95 6.98 -1.07
C LEU A 246 0.45 7.09 0.37
N SER A 247 -0.74 7.66 0.58
CA SER A 247 -1.28 7.92 1.92
C SER A 247 -1.43 6.65 2.77
N GLY A 248 -1.98 5.57 2.21
CA GLY A 248 -2.20 4.31 2.95
C GLY A 248 -0.92 3.59 3.38
N THR A 249 0.14 3.64 2.59
CA THR A 249 1.42 2.98 2.88
C THR A 249 2.20 3.72 3.97
N LEU A 250 2.14 5.06 4.01
CA LEU A 250 2.87 5.87 4.99
C LEU A 250 2.45 5.57 6.44
N LEU A 251 1.20 5.25 6.68
CA LEU A 251 0.68 4.97 8.02
C LEU A 251 1.37 3.77 8.69
N TYR A 252 1.82 2.77 7.91
CA TYR A 252 2.46 1.56 8.43
C TYR A 252 3.98 1.61 8.34
N MET A 253 4.54 2.70 7.85
CA MET A 253 5.98 2.88 7.69
C MET A 253 6.66 3.06 9.05
N SER A 254 7.80 2.41 9.23
CA SER A 254 8.59 2.52 10.45
C SER A 254 9.38 3.84 10.51
N PRO A 255 9.74 4.33 11.71
CA PRO A 255 10.45 5.60 11.89
C PRO A 255 11.73 5.70 11.05
N GLU A 256 12.52 4.63 11.03
CA GLU A 256 13.77 4.57 10.27
C GLU A 256 13.55 4.73 8.76
N LEU A 257 12.45 4.19 8.22
CA LEU A 257 12.12 4.36 6.81
C LEU A 257 11.70 5.79 6.49
N PHE A 258 10.98 6.47 7.40
CA PHE A 258 10.71 7.90 7.27
C PHE A 258 11.99 8.75 7.26
N ARG A 259 13.03 8.35 7.98
CA ARG A 259 14.34 9.00 7.98
C ARG A 259 15.18 8.65 6.74
N GLY A 260 14.67 7.80 5.83
CA GLY A 260 15.38 7.37 4.61
C GLY A 260 16.42 6.27 4.85
N GLU A 261 16.38 5.61 6.01
CA GLU A 261 17.23 4.47 6.33
C GLU A 261 16.79 3.21 5.55
N LEU A 262 17.61 2.19 5.52
CA LEU A 262 17.29 0.94 4.82
C LEU A 262 16.29 0.10 5.61
N ALA A 263 15.37 -0.55 4.90
CA ALA A 263 14.45 -1.51 5.49
C ALA A 263 15.20 -2.71 6.10
N SER A 264 14.71 -3.16 7.24
CA SER A 264 15.21 -4.33 7.96
C SER A 264 14.06 -5.24 8.41
N SER A 265 14.36 -6.39 8.98
CA SER A 265 13.35 -7.25 9.61
C SER A 265 12.59 -6.52 10.73
N ALA A 266 13.26 -5.62 11.45
CA ALA A 266 12.62 -4.79 12.47
C ALA A 266 11.62 -3.78 11.88
N SER A 267 11.83 -3.31 10.64
CA SER A 267 10.86 -2.46 9.94
C SER A 267 9.56 -3.22 9.62
N ASP A 268 9.64 -4.47 9.16
CA ASP A 268 8.47 -5.33 8.93
C ASP A 268 7.73 -5.62 10.24
N VAL A 269 8.48 -5.86 11.33
CA VAL A 269 7.88 -6.08 12.66
C VAL A 269 7.13 -4.83 13.15
N TYR A 270 7.65 -3.63 12.92
CA TYR A 270 6.95 -2.40 13.23
C TYR A 270 5.63 -2.26 12.44
N SER A 271 5.69 -2.49 11.12
CA SER A 271 4.50 -2.44 10.26
C SER A 271 3.45 -3.47 10.69
N LEU A 272 3.88 -4.70 11.04
CA LEU A 272 3.00 -5.74 11.60
C LEU A 272 2.42 -5.29 12.95
N GLY A 273 3.21 -4.68 13.83
CA GLY A 273 2.77 -4.14 15.11
C GLY A 273 1.71 -3.06 14.96
N THR A 274 1.89 -2.15 14.01
CA THR A 274 0.92 -1.11 13.66
C THR A 274 -0.41 -1.70 13.17
N LEU A 275 -0.34 -2.69 12.30
CA LEU A 275 -1.51 -3.43 11.79
C LEU A 275 -2.24 -4.15 12.91
N LEU A 276 -1.53 -4.90 13.76
CA LEU A 276 -2.11 -5.61 14.88
C LEU A 276 -2.73 -4.65 15.90
N TYR A 277 -2.07 -3.53 16.17
CA TYR A 277 -2.66 -2.49 17.01
C TYR A 277 -4.00 -2.03 16.46
N GLU A 278 -4.05 -1.68 15.18
CA GLU A 278 -5.28 -1.22 14.52
C GLU A 278 -6.38 -2.28 14.53
N LEU A 279 -6.02 -3.53 14.25
CA LEU A 279 -6.95 -4.68 14.29
C LEU A 279 -7.60 -4.84 15.67
N TRP A 280 -6.86 -4.60 16.74
CA TRP A 280 -7.31 -4.77 18.11
C TRP A 280 -7.99 -3.53 18.67
N ALA A 281 -7.41 -2.35 18.44
CA ALA A 281 -7.92 -1.10 18.97
C ALA A 281 -9.07 -0.52 18.13
N GLY A 282 -9.28 -1.02 16.89
CA GLY A 282 -10.24 -0.48 15.93
C GLY A 282 -9.84 0.89 15.37
N ARG A 283 -8.62 1.36 15.68
CA ARG A 283 -8.09 2.64 15.18
C ARG A 283 -6.58 2.58 15.06
N HIS A 284 -6.06 3.28 14.08
CA HIS A 284 -4.63 3.39 13.85
C HIS A 284 -3.92 4.18 14.96
N PRO A 285 -2.74 3.73 15.48
CA PRO A 285 -2.06 4.39 16.61
C PRO A 285 -1.53 5.79 16.27
N PHE A 286 -1.17 6.03 15.01
CA PHE A 286 -0.51 7.25 14.55
C PHE A 286 -1.32 8.02 13.49
N ALA A 287 -2.62 7.74 13.33
CA ALA A 287 -3.45 8.45 12.36
C ALA A 287 -3.38 9.97 12.57
N ALA A 288 -3.13 10.68 11.48
CA ALA A 288 -3.11 12.15 11.40
C ALA A 288 -3.43 12.60 9.97
N GLU A 289 -3.78 13.87 9.80
CA GLU A 289 -4.30 14.41 8.53
C GLU A 289 -3.22 14.62 7.48
N THR A 290 -1.97 14.81 7.87
CA THR A 290 -0.87 15.06 6.94
C THR A 290 0.30 14.09 7.17
N PRO A 291 1.13 13.81 6.16
CA PRO A 291 2.31 12.97 6.29
C PRO A 291 3.29 13.46 7.37
N LEU A 292 3.47 14.76 7.49
CA LEU A 292 4.31 15.36 8.52
C LEU A 292 3.72 15.11 9.91
N ALA A 293 2.41 15.28 10.09
CA ALA A 293 1.73 15.00 11.37
C ALA A 293 1.75 13.50 11.72
N VAL A 294 1.73 12.59 10.73
CA VAL A 294 1.94 11.15 10.94
C VAL A 294 3.36 10.92 11.45
N PHE A 295 4.37 11.51 10.81
CA PHE A 295 5.76 11.39 11.25
C PHE A 295 5.96 11.94 12.66
N GLU A 296 5.43 13.12 12.96
CA GLU A 296 5.46 13.71 14.32
C GLU A 296 4.76 12.80 15.34
N ALA A 297 3.63 12.18 14.96
CA ALA A 297 2.94 11.25 15.83
C ALA A 297 3.78 9.99 16.11
N ILE A 298 4.47 9.46 15.11
CA ILE A 298 5.38 8.31 15.25
C ILE A 298 6.55 8.68 16.17
N GLU A 299 7.15 9.87 16.01
CA GLU A 299 8.32 10.29 16.80
C GLU A 299 7.97 10.72 18.22
N CYS A 300 6.78 11.29 18.46
CA CYS A 300 6.49 11.96 19.72
C CYS A 300 5.37 11.33 20.54
N ARG A 301 4.39 10.64 19.89
CA ARG A 301 3.21 10.13 20.60
C ARG A 301 3.56 8.93 21.48
N VAL A 302 3.09 8.94 22.71
CA VAL A 302 3.05 7.74 23.56
C VAL A 302 1.84 6.93 23.17
N VAL A 303 2.07 5.71 22.69
CA VAL A 303 0.99 4.80 22.27
C VAL A 303 0.36 4.17 23.49
N ALA A 304 -0.95 4.33 23.65
CA ALA A 304 -1.71 3.67 24.70
C ALA A 304 -1.81 2.16 24.42
N ALA A 305 -1.80 1.33 25.48
CA ALA A 305 -1.99 -0.10 25.29
C ALA A 305 -3.34 -0.40 24.64
N PRO A 306 -3.43 -1.33 23.66
CA PRO A 306 -4.67 -1.70 23.01
C PRO A 306 -5.80 -2.07 23.99
N SER A 307 -5.48 -2.71 25.11
CA SER A 307 -6.45 -3.09 26.17
C SER A 307 -7.12 -1.90 26.85
N THR A 308 -6.53 -0.72 26.81
CA THR A 308 -7.17 0.52 27.31
C THR A 308 -8.31 1.00 26.41
N LEU A 309 -8.33 0.55 25.15
CA LEU A 309 -9.31 0.91 24.15
C LEU A 309 -10.37 -0.20 23.96
N ARG A 310 -9.96 -1.43 24.16
CA ARG A 310 -10.82 -2.61 24.01
C ARG A 310 -10.50 -3.66 25.10
N ALA A 311 -11.49 -4.01 25.89
CA ALA A 311 -11.34 -5.03 26.93
C ALA A 311 -11.09 -6.44 26.37
N GLY A 312 -10.46 -7.30 27.18
CA GLY A 312 -10.26 -8.72 26.84
C GLY A 312 -8.96 -9.03 26.11
N ILE A 313 -8.07 -8.06 25.91
CA ILE A 313 -6.74 -8.27 25.33
C ILE A 313 -5.79 -8.75 26.43
N PRO A 314 -5.07 -9.89 26.26
CA PRO A 314 -4.09 -10.34 27.25
C PRO A 314 -2.94 -9.32 27.43
N ALA A 315 -2.54 -9.07 28.69
CA ALA A 315 -1.48 -8.11 28.99
C ALA A 315 -0.14 -8.42 28.31
N GLU A 316 0.17 -9.69 28.08
CA GLU A 316 1.38 -10.11 27.36
C GLU A 316 1.33 -9.66 25.90
N ILE A 317 0.17 -9.71 25.26
CA ILE A 317 -0.03 -9.24 23.89
C ILE A 317 0.03 -7.71 23.82
N ASP A 318 -0.54 -7.00 24.79
CA ASP A 318 -0.39 -5.55 24.90
C ASP A 318 1.10 -5.14 24.94
N GLY A 319 1.86 -5.75 25.85
CA GLY A 319 3.29 -5.50 25.98
C GLY A 319 4.08 -5.85 24.70
N LEU A 320 3.70 -6.93 24.03
CA LEU A 320 4.31 -7.35 22.76
C LEU A 320 4.07 -6.30 21.68
N ILE A 321 2.81 -5.87 21.47
CA ILE A 321 2.45 -4.89 20.44
C ILE A 321 3.18 -3.56 20.69
N LEU A 322 3.23 -3.10 21.96
CA LEU A 322 3.95 -1.88 22.30
C LEU A 322 5.46 -2.00 22.01
N ARG A 323 6.09 -3.15 22.27
CA ARG A 323 7.49 -3.39 21.91
C ARG A 323 7.70 -3.43 20.39
N MET A 324 6.76 -4.00 19.62
CA MET A 324 6.82 -3.99 18.14
C MET A 324 6.80 -2.55 17.60
N LEU A 325 6.14 -1.63 18.29
CA LEU A 325 6.03 -0.22 17.94
C LEU A 325 7.17 0.66 18.53
N ASP A 326 8.21 0.06 19.13
CA ASP A 326 9.34 0.82 19.64
C ASP A 326 10.04 1.61 18.52
N ARG A 327 10.44 2.84 18.82
CA ARG A 327 11.14 3.71 17.88
C ARG A 327 12.53 3.21 17.53
N ASP A 328 13.21 2.60 18.51
CA ASP A 328 14.49 1.95 18.30
C ASP A 328 14.28 0.56 17.70
N PRO A 329 14.71 0.30 16.45
CA PRO A 329 14.59 -1.01 15.83
C PRO A 329 15.22 -2.15 16.65
N ALA A 330 16.27 -1.85 17.45
CA ALA A 330 16.97 -2.84 18.27
C ALA A 330 16.14 -3.32 19.47
N MET A 331 15.15 -2.56 19.90
CA MET A 331 14.26 -2.89 21.02
C MET A 331 13.06 -3.73 20.59
N ARG A 332 12.81 -3.83 19.28
CA ARG A 332 11.69 -4.61 18.74
C ARG A 332 11.97 -6.11 18.81
N PRO A 333 10.95 -6.93 19.09
CA PRO A 333 11.10 -8.39 19.03
C PRO A 333 11.36 -8.86 17.59
N SER A 334 11.94 -10.04 17.43
CA SER A 334 11.94 -10.71 16.13
C SER A 334 10.55 -11.22 15.75
N ALA A 335 10.27 -11.42 14.46
CA ALA A 335 9.01 -12.01 14.01
C ALA A 335 8.78 -13.42 14.58
N THR A 336 9.87 -14.18 14.81
CA THR A 336 9.82 -15.50 15.48
C THR A 336 9.32 -15.37 16.92
N GLU A 337 9.88 -14.41 17.69
CA GLU A 337 9.42 -14.16 19.06
C GLU A 337 7.95 -13.72 19.09
N VAL A 338 7.52 -12.88 18.14
CA VAL A 338 6.11 -12.50 18.00
C VAL A 338 5.23 -13.74 17.78
N CYS A 339 5.62 -14.60 16.84
CA CYS A 339 4.90 -15.86 16.54
C CYS A 339 4.81 -16.77 17.77
N GLU A 340 5.90 -16.94 18.53
CA GLU A 340 5.94 -17.75 19.74
C GLU A 340 5.00 -17.23 20.82
N VAL A 341 4.92 -15.91 21.01
CA VAL A 341 3.99 -15.31 21.98
C VAL A 341 2.55 -15.61 21.58
N PHE A 342 2.16 -15.36 20.33
CA PHE A 342 0.80 -15.64 19.86
C PHE A 342 0.42 -17.13 19.98
N SER A 343 1.36 -18.05 19.72
CA SER A 343 1.15 -19.49 19.79
C SER A 343 0.70 -19.94 21.18
N ARG A 344 1.15 -19.27 22.25
CA ARG A 344 0.76 -19.60 23.64
C ARG A 344 -0.73 -19.32 23.91
N PHE A 345 -1.33 -18.43 23.14
CA PHE A 345 -2.74 -18.05 23.28
C PHE A 345 -3.65 -18.78 22.29
N SER A 346 -3.13 -19.20 21.14
CA SER A 346 -3.88 -20.00 20.16
C SER A 346 -4.11 -21.45 20.62
N ALA A 347 -3.28 -21.98 21.50
CA ALA A 347 -3.33 -23.37 21.99
C ALA A 347 -4.28 -23.60 23.19
N LYS A 348 -5.04 -22.59 23.63
CA LYS A 348 -6.02 -22.77 24.71
C LYS A 348 -7.41 -22.95 24.12
N PRO A 349 -8.04 -24.16 24.26
CA PRO A 349 -9.40 -24.41 23.87
C PRO A 349 -10.40 -23.58 24.68
#